data_b6957463feaff99628876678bdde061a
#
_entry.id   b6957463feaff99628876678bdde061a
#
_cell.length_a   1.000
_cell.length_b   1.000
_cell.length_c   1.000
_cell.angle_alpha   90.00
_cell.angle_beta   90.00
_cell.angle_gamma   90.00
#
_symmetry.space_group_name_H-M   'P 1'
#
loop_
_entity.id
_entity.type
_entity.pdbx_description
1 polymer ?
#
loop_
_entity_poly.entity_id
_entity_poly.type
_entity_poly.pdbx_seq_one_letter_code
_entity_poly.pdbx_strand_id
1 'polypeptide(L)'
;MPMKIELSLIGVVAAALIVALIVALVATPVVKSLAFKMGAMDVPKDNRRMHDHPIPRMGGLAIFLGFLLSVLLFAEITPQLRGMLLGSVIIVVLGIFDDIYSLPAMFKFVVQIVAALVAVFSGNVIQTLSNPNIFSSDLYWDLGVLSIPVSVIWIVAITNAVNLIDGLDGLACGVSTISSMTLLVISLVVSDAPAAILMAALAGSCIGFLPYNLNPAKIFMGDTGSTFLGYVLAVVSIQGLFKFYTIISFAVPFLMLGLPIFDTCFAFIRRIAHGQSPMHADRSHVHHR
;
A
#
# COMPACT_ATOMS: atom_id res chain seq x y z
N MET A 1 -13.73 28.72 -11.25
CA MET A 1 -13.03 28.41 -12.50
C MET A 1 -13.46 27.02 -12.92
N PRO A 2 -14.10 26.80 -14.06
CA PRO A 2 -14.54 25.46 -14.43
C PRO A 2 -13.32 24.56 -14.65
N MET A 3 -13.35 23.39 -14.02
CA MET A 3 -12.32 22.36 -14.06
C MET A 3 -12.19 21.81 -15.50
N LYS A 4 -11.21 22.29 -16.25
CA LYS A 4 -10.83 21.68 -17.52
C LYS A 4 -9.96 20.46 -17.21
N ILE A 5 -10.59 19.32 -16.95
CA ILE A 5 -9.89 18.05 -17.02
C ILE A 5 -9.57 17.86 -18.53
N GLU A 6 -8.30 17.92 -18.88
CA GLU A 6 -7.93 17.69 -20.27
C GLU A 6 -8.35 16.28 -20.68
N LEU A 7 -9.06 16.16 -21.77
CA LEU A 7 -9.55 14.88 -22.29
C LEU A 7 -8.41 13.87 -22.50
N SER A 8 -7.21 14.39 -22.77
CA SER A 8 -5.95 13.66 -22.85
C SER A 8 -5.57 12.99 -21.52
N LEU A 9 -5.74 13.66 -20.38
CA LEU A 9 -5.41 13.11 -19.07
C LEU A 9 -6.31 11.91 -18.72
N ILE A 10 -7.62 12.02 -18.95
CA ILE A 10 -8.56 10.89 -18.72
C ILE A 10 -8.16 9.70 -19.58
N GLY A 11 -7.77 9.92 -20.83
CA GLY A 11 -7.30 8.87 -21.73
C GLY A 11 -6.05 8.17 -21.20
N VAL A 12 -5.05 8.94 -20.71
CA VAL A 12 -3.81 8.40 -20.15
C VAL A 12 -4.08 7.62 -18.85
N VAL A 13 -4.91 8.16 -17.96
CA VAL A 13 -5.30 7.51 -16.70
C VAL A 13 -6.04 6.20 -16.97
N ALA A 14 -7.00 6.20 -17.90
CA ALA A 14 -7.71 4.99 -18.30
C ALA A 14 -6.77 3.95 -18.93
N ALA A 15 -5.84 4.36 -19.78
CA ALA A 15 -4.84 3.48 -20.35
C ALA A 15 -3.92 2.89 -19.28
N ALA A 16 -3.47 3.70 -18.32
CA ALA A 16 -2.65 3.24 -17.20
C ALA A 16 -3.37 2.18 -16.36
N LEU A 17 -4.65 2.39 -16.04
CA LEU A 17 -5.48 1.43 -15.33
C LEU A 17 -5.63 0.12 -16.10
N ILE A 18 -5.98 0.20 -17.40
CA ILE A 18 -6.22 -0.97 -18.24
C ILE A 18 -4.93 -1.79 -18.43
N VAL A 19 -3.79 -1.13 -18.70
CA VAL A 19 -2.50 -1.82 -18.86
C VAL A 19 -2.11 -2.53 -17.55
N ALA A 20 -2.21 -1.86 -16.41
CA ALA A 20 -1.91 -2.45 -15.12
C ALA A 20 -2.80 -3.67 -14.83
N LEU A 21 -4.11 -3.56 -15.13
CA LEU A 21 -5.08 -4.64 -14.97
C LEU A 21 -4.71 -5.85 -15.83
N ILE A 22 -4.47 -5.65 -17.13
CA ILE A 22 -4.15 -6.74 -18.06
C ILE A 22 -2.84 -7.41 -17.64
N VAL A 23 -1.82 -6.64 -17.31
CA VAL A 23 -0.51 -7.19 -16.91
C VAL A 23 -0.64 -8.01 -15.63
N ALA A 24 -1.31 -7.49 -14.59
CA ALA A 24 -1.51 -8.23 -13.34
C ALA A 24 -2.34 -9.51 -13.56
N LEU A 25 -3.41 -9.43 -14.36
CA LEU A 25 -4.26 -10.56 -14.68
C LEU A 25 -3.47 -11.68 -15.38
N VAL A 26 -2.64 -11.33 -16.36
CA VAL A 26 -1.85 -12.29 -17.15
C VAL A 26 -0.62 -12.78 -16.36
N ALA A 27 -0.01 -11.93 -15.55
CA ALA A 27 1.14 -12.30 -14.72
C ALA A 27 0.76 -13.25 -13.57
N THR A 28 -0.44 -13.14 -13.02
CA THR A 28 -0.85 -13.93 -11.84
C THR A 28 -0.71 -15.45 -12.02
N PRO A 29 -1.15 -16.10 -13.11
CA PRO A 29 -0.93 -17.52 -13.33
C PRO A 29 0.55 -17.90 -13.40
N VAL A 30 1.38 -17.03 -13.99
CA VAL A 30 2.83 -17.25 -14.10
C VAL A 30 3.48 -17.17 -12.70
N VAL A 31 3.13 -16.11 -11.94
CA VAL A 31 3.60 -15.94 -10.55
C VAL A 31 3.13 -17.10 -9.67
N LYS A 32 1.91 -17.58 -9.84
CA LYS A 32 1.40 -18.77 -9.15
C LYS A 32 2.29 -20.00 -9.40
N SER A 33 2.65 -20.26 -10.65
CA SER A 33 3.55 -21.36 -11.01
C SER A 33 4.95 -21.15 -10.43
N LEU A 34 5.46 -19.92 -10.42
CA LEU A 34 6.74 -19.57 -9.83
C LEU A 34 6.74 -19.81 -8.31
N ALA A 35 5.68 -19.40 -7.61
CA ALA A 35 5.54 -19.60 -6.16
C ALA A 35 5.60 -21.11 -5.78
N PHE A 36 4.95 -21.96 -6.57
CA PHE A 36 5.07 -23.42 -6.40
C PHE A 36 6.52 -23.90 -6.54
N LYS A 37 7.24 -23.43 -7.56
CA LYS A 37 8.64 -23.84 -7.81
C LYS A 37 9.59 -23.36 -6.73
N MET A 38 9.34 -22.18 -6.16
CA MET A 38 10.16 -21.57 -5.11
C MET A 38 9.79 -22.03 -3.71
N GLY A 39 8.71 -22.82 -3.56
CA GLY A 39 8.25 -23.29 -2.26
C GLY A 39 7.56 -22.23 -1.41
N ALA A 40 7.15 -21.10 -2.00
CA ALA A 40 6.41 -20.05 -1.31
C ALA A 40 4.94 -20.44 -1.15
N MET A 41 4.68 -21.33 -0.19
CA MET A 41 3.39 -21.96 0.04
C MET A 41 2.90 -21.72 1.46
N ASP A 42 1.63 -21.37 1.59
CA ASP A 42 0.95 -21.37 2.87
C ASP A 42 0.36 -22.77 3.14
N VAL A 43 1.05 -23.52 4.00
CA VAL A 43 0.63 -24.89 4.39
C VAL A 43 -0.14 -24.81 5.69
N PRO A 44 -1.39 -25.31 5.76
CA PRO A 44 -2.16 -25.33 7.01
C PRO A 44 -1.47 -26.26 8.03
N LYS A 45 -0.74 -25.67 8.97
CA LYS A 45 -0.07 -26.42 10.05
C LYS A 45 -0.90 -26.45 11.35
N ASP A 46 -1.92 -25.61 11.47
CA ASP A 46 -2.74 -25.43 12.69
C ASP A 46 -4.21 -25.26 12.32
N ASN A 47 -5.13 -25.57 13.28
CA ASN A 47 -6.57 -25.25 13.21
C ASN A 47 -6.88 -23.72 13.12
N ARG A 48 -5.87 -22.90 12.84
CA ARG A 48 -5.95 -21.44 12.74
C ARG A 48 -6.23 -20.97 11.33
N ARG A 49 -5.96 -21.77 10.33
CA ARG A 49 -6.07 -21.41 8.92
C ARG A 49 -7.41 -21.84 8.38
N MET A 50 -8.02 -21.00 7.56
CA MET A 50 -9.37 -21.22 7.02
C MET A 50 -9.38 -22.08 5.73
N HIS A 51 -8.22 -22.59 5.29
CA HIS A 51 -8.08 -23.41 4.09
C HIS A 51 -7.53 -24.80 4.42
N ASP A 52 -7.99 -25.83 3.69
CA ASP A 52 -7.70 -27.25 3.91
C ASP A 52 -6.54 -27.75 3.06
N HIS A 53 -6.04 -26.94 2.12
CA HIS A 53 -4.99 -27.30 1.16
C HIS A 53 -3.93 -26.20 1.07
N PRO A 54 -2.68 -26.55 0.68
CA PRO A 54 -1.63 -25.55 0.51
C PRO A 54 -1.98 -24.55 -0.59
N ILE A 55 -1.92 -23.24 -0.28
CA ILE A 55 -2.17 -22.14 -1.21
C ILE A 55 -0.85 -21.41 -1.49
N PRO A 56 -0.50 -21.16 -2.78
CA PRO A 56 0.70 -20.38 -3.11
C PRO A 56 0.57 -18.94 -2.63
N ARG A 57 1.70 -18.37 -2.17
CA ARG A 57 1.86 -16.97 -1.77
C ARG A 57 2.65 -16.22 -2.86
N MET A 58 3.03 -14.97 -2.67
CA MET A 58 3.75 -14.10 -3.62
C MET A 58 2.86 -13.49 -4.73
N GLY A 59 1.53 -13.54 -4.64
CA GLY A 59 0.65 -12.91 -5.63
C GLY A 59 0.91 -11.42 -5.82
N GLY A 60 1.44 -10.76 -4.79
CA GLY A 60 1.88 -9.37 -4.84
C GLY A 60 2.91 -9.05 -5.92
N LEU A 61 3.71 -10.03 -6.36
CA LEU A 61 4.63 -9.84 -7.48
C LEU A 61 3.87 -9.53 -8.78
N ALA A 62 2.71 -10.15 -9.02
CA ALA A 62 1.89 -9.84 -10.19
C ALA A 62 1.30 -8.42 -10.12
N ILE A 63 0.86 -8.00 -8.93
CA ILE A 63 0.39 -6.63 -8.69
C ILE A 63 1.52 -5.63 -8.96
N PHE A 64 2.70 -5.89 -8.40
CA PHE A 64 3.89 -5.03 -8.61
C PHE A 64 4.27 -4.91 -10.09
N LEU A 65 4.29 -6.01 -10.84
CA LEU A 65 4.61 -5.99 -12.27
C LEU A 65 3.60 -5.19 -13.06
N GLY A 66 2.30 -5.33 -12.77
CA GLY A 66 1.24 -4.53 -13.39
C GLY A 66 1.41 -3.04 -13.12
N PHE A 67 1.62 -2.68 -11.85
CA PHE A 67 1.88 -1.32 -11.43
C PHE A 67 3.14 -0.75 -12.08
N LEU A 68 4.27 -1.45 -11.96
CA LEU A 68 5.56 -0.98 -12.45
C LEU A 68 5.53 -0.71 -13.96
N LEU A 69 5.03 -1.67 -14.76
CA LEU A 69 4.98 -1.51 -16.21
C LEU A 69 4.08 -0.33 -16.61
N SER A 70 2.92 -0.21 -15.98
CA SER A 70 2.01 0.90 -16.26
C SER A 70 2.64 2.25 -15.90
N VAL A 71 3.26 2.35 -14.72
CA VAL A 71 3.92 3.60 -14.29
C VAL A 71 5.06 3.97 -15.22
N LEU A 72 5.90 3.01 -15.65
CA LEU A 72 7.00 3.26 -16.58
C LEU A 72 6.54 3.70 -17.97
N LEU A 73 5.33 3.32 -18.40
CA LEU A 73 4.77 3.71 -19.70
C LEU A 73 4.09 5.06 -19.69
N PHE A 74 3.45 5.44 -18.57
CA PHE A 74 2.53 6.59 -18.55
C PHE A 74 2.94 7.71 -17.61
N ALA A 75 3.79 7.47 -16.60
CA ALA A 75 4.20 8.49 -15.65
C ALA A 75 5.53 9.14 -16.04
N GLU A 76 5.65 10.43 -15.76
CA GLU A 76 6.93 11.15 -15.88
C GLU A 76 7.87 10.74 -14.72
N ILE A 77 9.10 10.36 -15.07
CA ILE A 77 10.09 9.87 -14.10
C ILE A 77 10.77 11.03 -13.37
N THR A 78 10.11 11.52 -12.34
CA THR A 78 10.63 12.54 -11.40
C THR A 78 11.57 11.91 -10.37
N PRO A 79 12.40 12.71 -9.64
CA PRO A 79 13.19 12.20 -8.53
C PRO A 79 12.34 11.53 -7.44
N GLN A 80 11.16 12.10 -7.13
CA GLN A 80 10.22 11.56 -6.15
C GLN A 80 9.70 10.17 -6.59
N LEU A 81 9.31 10.05 -7.85
CA LEU A 81 8.86 8.78 -8.42
C LEU A 81 9.98 7.74 -8.43
N ARG A 82 11.20 8.13 -8.80
CA ARG A 82 12.36 7.22 -8.75
C ARG A 82 12.59 6.66 -7.34
N GLY A 83 12.57 7.52 -6.32
CA GLY A 83 12.72 7.10 -4.93
C GLY A 83 11.60 6.16 -4.48
N MET A 84 10.35 6.46 -4.86
CA MET A 84 9.21 5.58 -4.57
C MET A 84 9.37 4.21 -5.25
N LEU A 85 9.76 4.17 -6.53
CA LEU A 85 9.95 2.91 -7.25
C LEU A 85 11.12 2.09 -6.69
N LEU A 86 12.24 2.73 -6.34
CA LEU A 86 13.38 2.05 -5.70
C LEU A 86 12.96 1.46 -4.33
N GLY A 87 12.26 2.23 -3.50
CA GLY A 87 11.72 1.72 -2.25
C GLY A 87 10.71 0.58 -2.47
N SER A 88 9.86 0.67 -3.50
CA SER A 88 8.95 -0.40 -3.88
C SER A 88 9.68 -1.70 -4.24
N VAL A 89 10.79 -1.62 -4.98
CA VAL A 89 11.63 -2.78 -5.30
C VAL A 89 12.21 -3.40 -4.02
N ILE A 90 12.72 -2.57 -3.09
CA ILE A 90 13.25 -3.05 -1.80
C ILE A 90 12.16 -3.80 -1.02
N ILE A 91 10.94 -3.24 -0.94
CA ILE A 91 9.80 -3.83 -0.24
C ILE A 91 9.37 -5.15 -0.90
N VAL A 92 9.26 -5.19 -2.24
CA VAL A 92 8.86 -6.40 -2.97
C VAL A 92 9.89 -7.51 -2.82
N VAL A 93 11.18 -7.19 -2.91
CA VAL A 93 12.27 -8.17 -2.69
C VAL A 93 12.22 -8.69 -1.25
N LEU A 94 12.06 -7.82 -0.27
CA LEU A 94 11.87 -8.24 1.13
C LEU A 94 10.67 -9.20 1.27
N GLY A 95 9.53 -8.84 0.69
CA GLY A 95 8.31 -9.65 0.76
C GLY A 95 8.46 -11.02 0.10
N ILE A 96 9.15 -11.11 -1.05
CA ILE A 96 9.46 -12.39 -1.70
C ILE A 96 10.28 -13.29 -0.77
N PHE A 97 11.33 -12.75 -0.15
CA PHE A 97 12.13 -13.52 0.81
C PHE A 97 11.33 -13.91 2.05
N ASP A 98 10.43 -13.05 2.52
CA ASP A 98 9.57 -13.37 3.66
C ASP A 98 8.55 -14.46 3.32
N ASP A 99 7.93 -14.40 2.15
CA ASP A 99 6.98 -15.41 1.67
C ASP A 99 7.62 -16.80 1.51
N ILE A 100 8.95 -16.87 1.26
CA ILE A 100 9.70 -18.13 1.13
C ILE A 100 10.24 -18.59 2.49
N TYR A 101 10.88 -17.70 3.26
CA TYR A 101 11.71 -18.07 4.42
C TYR A 101 11.13 -17.68 5.77
N SER A 102 10.02 -16.90 5.82
CA SER A 102 9.41 -16.39 7.06
C SER A 102 10.42 -15.64 7.94
N LEU A 103 10.80 -14.45 7.49
CA LEU A 103 11.86 -13.63 8.09
C LEU A 103 11.48 -13.09 9.49
N PRO A 104 12.45 -12.83 10.37
CA PRO A 104 12.21 -12.21 11.66
C PRO A 104 11.60 -10.81 11.51
N ALA A 105 10.60 -10.47 12.35
CA ALA A 105 9.88 -9.21 12.28
C ALA A 105 10.79 -7.97 12.37
N MET A 106 11.82 -8.02 13.22
CA MET A 106 12.80 -6.93 13.35
C MET A 106 13.59 -6.69 12.06
N PHE A 107 13.95 -7.74 11.34
CA PHE A 107 14.64 -7.60 10.06
C PHE A 107 13.72 -6.92 9.02
N LYS A 108 12.47 -7.35 8.93
CA LYS A 108 11.47 -6.72 8.06
C LYS A 108 11.30 -5.25 8.38
N PHE A 109 11.17 -4.93 9.66
CA PHE A 109 11.00 -3.55 10.12
C PHE A 109 12.18 -2.65 9.74
N VAL A 110 13.42 -3.12 9.90
CA VAL A 110 14.61 -2.35 9.51
C VAL A 110 14.64 -2.11 7.99
N VAL A 111 14.35 -3.12 7.18
CA VAL A 111 14.33 -2.96 5.71
C VAL A 111 13.22 -2.03 5.26
N GLN A 112 12.05 -2.06 5.91
CA GLN A 112 10.96 -1.11 5.65
C GLN A 112 11.38 0.33 5.98
N ILE A 113 12.11 0.57 7.06
CA ILE A 113 12.68 1.88 7.38
C ILE A 113 13.65 2.33 6.27
N VAL A 114 14.51 1.45 5.78
CA VAL A 114 15.44 1.77 4.68
C VAL A 114 14.65 2.16 3.42
N ALA A 115 13.63 1.40 3.04
CA ALA A 115 12.78 1.73 1.90
C ALA A 115 12.06 3.08 2.08
N ALA A 116 11.57 3.36 3.29
CA ALA A 116 10.94 4.63 3.62
C ALA A 116 11.93 5.80 3.53
N LEU A 117 13.16 5.63 4.02
CA LEU A 117 14.21 6.64 3.92
C LEU A 117 14.58 6.93 2.46
N VAL A 118 14.65 5.92 1.59
CA VAL A 118 14.88 6.10 0.15
C VAL A 118 13.80 6.98 -0.47
N ALA A 119 12.52 6.76 -0.15
CA ALA A 119 11.44 7.61 -0.62
C ALA A 119 11.54 9.03 -0.06
N VAL A 120 11.78 9.18 1.24
CA VAL A 120 11.84 10.47 1.95
C VAL A 120 13.00 11.32 1.43
N PHE A 121 14.20 10.78 1.28
CA PHE A 121 15.36 11.51 0.74
C PHE A 121 15.23 11.82 -0.76
N SER A 122 14.32 11.16 -1.47
CA SER A 122 13.99 11.52 -2.85
C SER A 122 12.93 12.63 -2.96
N GLY A 123 12.47 13.18 -1.83
CA GLY A 123 11.56 14.31 -1.78
C GLY A 123 10.10 13.96 -1.44
N ASN A 124 9.80 12.72 -1.03
CA ASN A 124 8.47 12.34 -0.54
C ASN A 124 8.39 12.60 0.97
N VAL A 125 8.23 13.86 1.38
CA VAL A 125 8.35 14.32 2.76
C VAL A 125 7.10 15.07 3.20
N ILE A 126 6.59 14.77 4.39
CA ILE A 126 5.56 15.56 5.09
C ILE A 126 6.26 16.80 5.69
N GLN A 127 6.08 17.97 5.09
CA GLN A 127 6.70 19.22 5.58
C GLN A 127 5.80 19.93 6.58
N THR A 128 4.49 19.90 6.34
CA THR A 128 3.52 20.63 7.15
C THR A 128 2.38 19.70 7.59
N LEU A 129 1.82 19.97 8.74
CA LEU A 129 0.57 19.37 9.21
C LEU A 129 -0.49 20.46 9.37
N SER A 130 -1.75 20.12 9.08
CA SER A 130 -2.86 21.04 9.36
C SER A 130 -2.96 21.29 10.86
N ASN A 131 -3.09 22.55 11.23
CA ASN A 131 -3.29 22.91 12.63
C ASN A 131 -4.71 22.52 13.08
N PRO A 132 -4.86 21.63 14.07
CA PRO A 132 -6.18 21.25 14.56
C PRO A 132 -6.91 22.36 15.28
N ASN A 133 -6.21 23.44 15.69
CA ASN A 133 -6.83 24.61 16.30
C ASN A 133 -7.43 25.52 15.23
N ILE A 134 -8.72 25.34 14.93
CA ILE A 134 -9.47 26.13 13.94
C ILE A 134 -9.56 27.64 14.28
N PHE A 135 -9.23 28.05 15.51
CA PHE A 135 -9.21 29.45 15.95
C PHE A 135 -7.82 30.07 15.83
N SER A 136 -6.79 29.31 15.40
CA SER A 136 -5.45 29.84 15.20
C SER A 136 -5.37 30.60 13.88
N SER A 137 -4.58 31.69 13.87
CA SER A 137 -4.20 32.37 12.63
C SER A 137 -3.30 31.51 11.73
N ASP A 138 -2.57 30.58 12.34
CA ASP A 138 -1.67 29.66 11.64
C ASP A 138 -2.41 28.40 11.26
N LEU A 139 -2.72 28.24 9.98
CA LEU A 139 -3.44 27.08 9.43
C LEU A 139 -2.59 25.82 9.40
N TYR A 140 -1.27 25.93 9.40
CA TYR A 140 -0.32 24.83 9.26
C TYR A 140 0.80 24.93 10.27
N TRP A 141 1.22 23.77 10.77
CA TRP A 141 2.45 23.60 11.54
C TRP A 141 3.56 23.12 10.62
N ASP A 142 4.64 23.89 10.53
CA ASP A 142 5.86 23.43 9.86
C ASP A 142 6.60 22.44 10.78
N LEU A 143 6.86 21.23 10.26
CA LEU A 143 7.55 20.18 11.00
C LEU A 143 9.06 20.39 11.06
N GLY A 144 9.64 21.20 10.19
CA GLY A 144 11.07 21.45 10.15
C GLY A 144 11.88 20.13 10.18
N VAL A 145 12.73 19.97 11.20
CA VAL A 145 13.57 18.76 11.37
C VAL A 145 12.75 17.48 11.60
N LEU A 146 11.53 17.59 12.13
CA LEU A 146 10.66 16.44 12.37
C LEU A 146 10.03 15.90 11.08
N SER A 147 10.13 16.60 9.96
CA SER A 147 9.58 16.16 8.66
C SER A 147 10.05 14.77 8.25
N ILE A 148 11.35 14.49 8.42
CA ILE A 148 11.93 13.18 8.06
C ILE A 148 11.39 12.06 8.95
N PRO A 149 11.53 12.11 10.29
CA PRO A 149 11.06 11.02 11.14
C PRO A 149 9.53 10.83 11.06
N VAL A 150 8.75 11.89 10.95
CA VAL A 150 7.29 11.78 10.80
C VAL A 150 6.93 11.07 9.49
N SER A 151 7.59 11.42 8.38
CA SER A 151 7.37 10.77 7.08
C SER A 151 7.74 9.30 7.10
N VAL A 152 8.88 8.94 7.71
CA VAL A 152 9.31 7.54 7.83
C VAL A 152 8.31 6.75 8.69
N ILE A 153 7.90 7.29 9.84
CA ILE A 153 6.91 6.65 10.71
C ILE A 153 5.60 6.44 9.94
N TRP A 154 5.13 7.43 9.19
CA TRP A 154 3.92 7.34 8.37
C TRP A 154 4.00 6.19 7.37
N ILE A 155 5.08 6.15 6.56
CA ILE A 155 5.25 5.14 5.53
C ILE A 155 5.30 3.74 6.16
N VAL A 156 6.10 3.55 7.21
CA VAL A 156 6.23 2.25 7.88
C VAL A 156 4.93 1.83 8.57
N ALA A 157 4.23 2.77 9.22
CA ALA A 157 2.96 2.48 9.89
C ALA A 157 1.89 2.00 8.90
N ILE A 158 1.69 2.72 7.78
CA ILE A 158 0.71 2.33 6.75
C ILE A 158 1.11 1.01 6.08
N THR A 159 2.41 0.82 5.78
CA THR A 159 2.92 -0.44 5.22
C THR A 159 2.53 -1.63 6.10
N ASN A 160 2.76 -1.53 7.41
CA ASN A 160 2.41 -2.61 8.34
C ASN A 160 0.90 -2.70 8.59
N ALA A 161 0.16 -1.58 8.56
CA ALA A 161 -1.29 -1.59 8.71
C ALA A 161 -1.95 -2.39 7.58
N VAL A 162 -1.57 -2.16 6.32
CA VAL A 162 -2.10 -2.92 5.17
C VAL A 162 -1.67 -4.39 5.23
N ASN A 163 -0.44 -4.68 5.66
CA ASN A 163 0.01 -6.06 5.86
C ASN A 163 -0.81 -6.81 6.94
N LEU A 164 -1.19 -6.13 8.01
CA LEU A 164 -1.96 -6.75 9.10
C LEU A 164 -3.41 -7.09 8.73
N ILE A 165 -4.02 -6.38 7.79
CA ILE A 165 -5.38 -6.71 7.30
C ILE A 165 -5.39 -7.82 6.25
N ASP A 166 -4.23 -8.27 5.75
CA ASP A 166 -4.12 -9.39 4.79
C ASP A 166 -4.30 -10.75 5.48
N GLY A 167 -5.39 -10.88 6.23
CA GLY A 167 -5.74 -12.11 6.97
C GLY A 167 -6.92 -12.89 6.38
N LEU A 168 -7.62 -12.33 5.38
CA LEU A 168 -8.78 -12.94 4.71
C LEU A 168 -8.66 -12.80 3.19
N ASP A 169 -9.21 -13.79 2.49
CA ASP A 169 -9.25 -13.83 1.02
C ASP A 169 -9.84 -12.53 0.44
N GLY A 170 -9.07 -11.85 -0.38
CA GLY A 170 -9.47 -10.63 -1.08
C GLY A 170 -9.58 -9.36 -0.22
N LEU A 171 -9.44 -9.43 1.11
CA LEU A 171 -9.69 -8.28 1.98
C LEU A 171 -8.69 -7.15 1.74
N ALA A 172 -7.40 -7.40 1.91
CA ALA A 172 -6.38 -6.36 1.73
C ALA A 172 -6.32 -5.85 0.29
N CYS A 173 -6.46 -6.74 -0.70
CA CYS A 173 -6.54 -6.36 -2.11
C CYS A 173 -7.78 -5.49 -2.39
N GLY A 174 -8.95 -5.87 -1.87
CA GLY A 174 -10.19 -5.12 -2.03
C GLY A 174 -10.14 -3.73 -1.38
N VAL A 175 -9.68 -3.65 -0.13
CA VAL A 175 -9.50 -2.37 0.58
C VAL A 175 -8.52 -1.46 -0.17
N SER A 176 -7.38 -2.01 -0.61
CA SER A 176 -6.39 -1.25 -1.38
C SER A 176 -6.94 -0.79 -2.73
N THR A 177 -7.78 -1.59 -3.39
CA THR A 177 -8.49 -1.19 -4.62
C THR A 177 -9.39 0.01 -4.37
N ILE A 178 -10.23 -0.05 -3.32
CA ILE A 178 -11.14 1.06 -2.97
C ILE A 178 -10.33 2.31 -2.62
N SER A 179 -9.28 2.17 -1.81
CA SER A 179 -8.40 3.28 -1.44
C SER A 179 -7.75 3.92 -2.67
N SER A 180 -7.20 3.12 -3.58
CA SER A 180 -6.57 3.60 -4.81
C SER A 180 -7.57 4.30 -5.73
N MET A 181 -8.79 3.74 -5.90
CA MET A 181 -9.85 4.37 -6.70
C MET A 181 -10.30 5.70 -6.11
N THR A 182 -10.40 5.79 -4.79
CA THR A 182 -10.78 7.04 -4.12
C THR A 182 -9.70 8.10 -4.27
N LEU A 183 -8.43 7.73 -4.04
CA LEU A 183 -7.30 8.65 -4.25
C LEU A 183 -7.17 9.06 -5.72
N LEU A 184 -7.47 8.15 -6.68
CA LEU A 184 -7.57 8.48 -8.09
C LEU A 184 -8.61 9.57 -8.37
N VAL A 185 -9.83 9.40 -7.86
CA VAL A 185 -10.89 10.39 -8.05
C VAL A 185 -10.50 11.74 -7.44
N ILE A 186 -9.94 11.74 -6.24
CA ILE A 186 -9.46 12.96 -5.59
C ILE A 186 -8.37 13.62 -6.43
N SER A 187 -7.38 12.86 -6.90
CA SER A 187 -6.28 13.37 -7.73
C SER A 187 -6.77 14.01 -9.02
N LEU A 188 -7.79 13.42 -9.66
CA LEU A 188 -8.45 14.01 -10.83
C LEU A 188 -9.16 15.31 -10.50
N VAL A 189 -9.87 15.38 -9.37
CA VAL A 189 -10.60 16.58 -8.92
C VAL A 189 -9.63 17.75 -8.68
N VAL A 190 -8.44 17.48 -8.13
CA VAL A 190 -7.44 18.54 -7.87
C VAL A 190 -6.43 18.73 -9.00
N SER A 191 -6.64 18.04 -10.11
CA SER A 191 -5.76 18.11 -11.29
C SER A 191 -4.32 17.68 -11.01
N ASP A 192 -4.14 16.68 -10.12
CA ASP A 192 -2.84 16.04 -9.85
C ASP A 192 -2.62 14.85 -10.80
N ALA A 193 -2.17 15.14 -12.00
CA ALA A 193 -1.96 14.13 -13.03
C ALA A 193 -0.97 13.01 -12.60
N PRO A 194 0.19 13.30 -12.00
CA PRO A 194 1.09 12.25 -11.51
C PRO A 194 0.42 11.29 -10.52
N ALA A 195 -0.23 11.80 -9.47
CA ALA A 195 -0.91 10.97 -8.49
C ALA A 195 -2.07 10.18 -9.11
N ALA A 196 -2.82 10.77 -10.05
CA ALA A 196 -3.90 10.09 -10.76
C ALA A 196 -3.39 8.88 -11.55
N ILE A 197 -2.28 9.01 -12.28
CA ILE A 197 -1.67 7.91 -13.04
C ILE A 197 -1.19 6.80 -12.09
N LEU A 198 -0.54 7.15 -10.98
CA LEU A 198 -0.06 6.17 -10.00
C LEU A 198 -1.22 5.40 -9.36
N MET A 199 -2.27 6.09 -8.98
CA MET A 199 -3.43 5.46 -8.36
C MET A 199 -4.25 4.64 -9.34
N ALA A 200 -4.35 5.05 -10.61
CA ALA A 200 -4.95 4.25 -11.67
C ALA A 200 -4.17 2.94 -11.92
N ALA A 201 -2.84 3.03 -11.99
CA ALA A 201 -1.98 1.86 -12.14
C ALA A 201 -2.11 0.90 -10.94
N LEU A 202 -2.16 1.42 -9.71
CA LEU A 202 -2.32 0.61 -8.50
C LEU A 202 -3.71 -0.06 -8.45
N ALA A 203 -4.77 0.70 -8.70
CA ALA A 203 -6.14 0.18 -8.76
C ALA A 203 -6.28 -0.90 -9.85
N GLY A 204 -5.77 -0.62 -11.06
CA GLY A 204 -5.81 -1.57 -12.16
C GLY A 204 -5.11 -2.89 -11.84
N SER A 205 -3.89 -2.83 -11.26
CA SER A 205 -3.16 -4.04 -10.88
C SER A 205 -3.87 -4.83 -9.78
N CYS A 206 -4.48 -4.17 -8.79
CA CYS A 206 -5.30 -4.84 -7.78
C CYS A 206 -6.53 -5.50 -8.40
N ILE A 207 -7.26 -4.81 -9.28
CA ILE A 207 -8.45 -5.34 -9.97
C ILE A 207 -8.06 -6.56 -10.81
N GLY A 208 -6.91 -6.52 -11.51
CA GLY A 208 -6.41 -7.64 -12.31
C GLY A 208 -6.03 -8.87 -11.49
N PHE A 209 -5.55 -8.68 -10.26
CA PHE A 209 -5.20 -9.75 -9.34
C PHE A 209 -6.42 -10.33 -8.58
N LEU A 210 -7.42 -9.49 -8.29
CA LEU A 210 -8.56 -9.81 -7.42
C LEU A 210 -9.31 -11.10 -7.81
N PRO A 211 -9.54 -11.46 -9.11
CA PRO A 211 -10.21 -12.70 -9.50
C PRO A 211 -9.52 -13.98 -9.04
N TYR A 212 -8.23 -13.90 -8.71
CA TYR A 212 -7.46 -15.03 -8.19
C TYR A 212 -7.36 -15.05 -6.67
N ASN A 213 -7.64 -13.92 -6.02
CA ASN A 213 -7.51 -13.74 -4.58
C ASN A 213 -8.85 -13.73 -3.83
N LEU A 214 -9.99 -13.55 -4.54
CA LEU A 214 -11.32 -13.67 -3.94
C LEU A 214 -11.60 -15.10 -3.44
N ASN A 215 -12.41 -15.20 -2.38
CA ASN A 215 -12.75 -16.47 -1.75
C ASN A 215 -13.55 -17.41 -2.71
N PRO A 216 -13.15 -18.68 -2.85
CA PRO A 216 -11.93 -19.28 -2.32
C PRO A 216 -10.67 -18.87 -3.11
N ALA A 217 -9.65 -18.39 -2.40
CA ALA A 217 -8.45 -17.85 -3.04
C ALA A 217 -7.62 -18.96 -3.74
N LYS A 218 -7.17 -18.66 -4.96
CA LYS A 218 -6.30 -19.53 -5.76
C LYS A 218 -4.82 -19.23 -5.56
N ILE A 219 -4.52 -18.03 -5.06
CA ILE A 219 -3.20 -17.54 -4.67
C ILE A 219 -3.38 -16.39 -3.67
N PHE A 220 -2.58 -16.39 -2.60
CA PHE A 220 -2.51 -15.29 -1.66
C PHE A 220 -1.58 -14.20 -2.16
N MET A 221 -1.89 -12.95 -1.77
CA MET A 221 -1.07 -11.80 -2.09
C MET A 221 0.31 -11.91 -1.44
N GLY A 222 0.35 -12.40 -0.20
CA GLY A 222 1.55 -12.56 0.62
C GLY A 222 2.11 -11.23 1.12
N ASP A 223 3.19 -11.31 1.91
CA ASP A 223 3.90 -10.13 2.40
C ASP A 223 4.47 -9.30 1.22
N THR A 224 4.80 -9.97 0.10
CA THR A 224 5.20 -9.32 -1.16
C THR A 224 4.18 -8.27 -1.62
N GLY A 225 2.89 -8.56 -1.54
CA GLY A 225 1.85 -7.65 -2.04
C GLY A 225 1.33 -6.70 -0.99
N SER A 226 1.03 -7.18 0.21
CA SER A 226 0.42 -6.37 1.26
C SER A 226 1.34 -5.24 1.72
N THR A 227 2.64 -5.50 1.89
CA THR A 227 3.62 -4.46 2.23
C THR A 227 3.86 -3.49 1.06
N PHE A 228 3.88 -3.99 -0.19
CA PHE A 228 3.99 -3.16 -1.38
C PHE A 228 2.80 -2.19 -1.50
N LEU A 229 1.56 -2.68 -1.37
CA LEU A 229 0.36 -1.85 -1.43
C LEU A 229 0.36 -0.77 -0.35
N GLY A 230 0.68 -1.15 0.89
CA GLY A 230 0.79 -0.22 2.00
C GLY A 230 1.84 0.86 1.77
N TYR A 231 3.01 0.46 1.27
CA TYR A 231 4.10 1.39 0.96
C TYR A 231 3.70 2.41 -0.12
N VAL A 232 3.15 1.97 -1.26
CA VAL A 232 2.75 2.87 -2.34
C VAL A 232 1.63 3.80 -1.90
N LEU A 233 0.59 3.27 -1.23
CA LEU A 233 -0.50 4.10 -0.69
C LEU A 233 0.01 5.15 0.29
N ALA A 234 0.96 4.79 1.16
CA ALA A 234 1.56 5.73 2.11
C ALA A 234 2.34 6.84 1.40
N VAL A 235 3.20 6.49 0.45
CA VAL A 235 4.02 7.49 -0.27
C VAL A 235 3.16 8.43 -1.11
N VAL A 236 2.16 7.89 -1.84
CA VAL A 236 1.28 8.76 -2.64
C VAL A 236 0.38 9.61 -1.77
N SER A 237 -0.06 9.12 -0.60
CA SER A 237 -0.82 9.95 0.34
C SER A 237 -0.02 11.16 0.85
N ILE A 238 1.28 11.03 1.03
CA ILE A 238 2.17 12.16 1.36
C ILE A 238 2.14 13.22 0.25
N GLN A 239 2.28 12.81 -1.01
CA GLN A 239 2.26 13.72 -2.16
C GLN A 239 0.91 14.44 -2.28
N GLY A 240 -0.19 13.73 -2.09
CA GLY A 240 -1.55 14.29 -2.11
C GLY A 240 -1.84 15.25 -0.94
N LEU A 241 -1.32 14.98 0.26
CA LEU A 241 -1.50 15.84 1.44
C LEU A 241 -0.96 17.26 1.23
N PHE A 242 0.10 17.44 0.46
CA PHE A 242 0.66 18.77 0.17
C PHE A 242 -0.21 19.63 -0.74
N LYS A 243 -1.00 19.04 -1.60
CA LYS A 243 -1.83 19.77 -2.57
C LYS A 243 -3.20 20.13 -2.01
N PHE A 244 -3.60 19.50 -0.93
CA PHE A 244 -4.90 19.72 -0.30
C PHE A 244 -4.78 20.62 0.91
N TYR A 245 -5.07 21.88 0.72
CA TYR A 245 -5.13 22.91 1.77
C TYR A 245 -6.38 22.83 2.66
N THR A 246 -7.11 21.72 2.71
CA THR A 246 -8.34 21.58 3.49
C THR A 246 -8.37 20.31 4.31
N ILE A 247 -9.03 20.36 5.47
CA ILE A 247 -9.29 19.24 6.40
C ILE A 247 -9.87 18.01 5.68
N ILE A 248 -10.68 18.22 4.63
CA ILE A 248 -11.28 17.16 3.83
C ILE A 248 -10.22 16.25 3.17
N SER A 249 -9.13 16.85 2.70
CA SER A 249 -8.04 16.15 2.01
C SER A 249 -7.24 15.23 2.92
N PHE A 250 -7.19 15.55 4.21
CA PHE A 250 -6.55 14.70 5.21
C PHE A 250 -7.52 13.63 5.72
N ALA A 251 -8.77 14.01 5.93
CA ALA A 251 -9.78 13.13 6.51
C ALA A 251 -10.09 11.93 5.60
N VAL A 252 -10.13 12.11 4.27
CA VAL A 252 -10.50 11.03 3.36
C VAL A 252 -9.43 9.94 3.27
N PRO A 253 -8.14 10.21 3.01
CA PRO A 253 -7.09 9.19 3.10
C PRO A 253 -7.01 8.57 4.49
N PHE A 254 -7.16 9.36 5.55
CA PHE A 254 -7.15 8.86 6.93
C PHE A 254 -8.34 7.94 7.22
N LEU A 255 -9.54 8.27 6.77
CA LEU A 255 -10.72 7.42 6.92
C LEU A 255 -10.60 6.14 6.07
N MET A 256 -10.01 6.22 4.87
CA MET A 256 -9.79 5.09 4.00
C MET A 256 -8.75 4.11 4.54
N LEU A 257 -7.68 4.66 5.11
CA LEU A 257 -6.65 3.89 5.81
C LEU A 257 -6.99 3.70 7.30
N GLY A 258 -8.10 4.27 7.76
CA GLY A 258 -8.50 4.29 9.17
C GLY A 258 -8.75 2.89 9.72
N LEU A 259 -9.38 2.02 8.94
CA LEU A 259 -9.62 0.63 9.37
C LEU A 259 -8.29 -0.13 9.59
N PRO A 260 -7.34 -0.15 8.65
CA PRO A 260 -6.02 -0.74 8.88
C PRO A 260 -5.25 -0.11 10.03
N ILE A 261 -5.24 1.23 10.11
CA ILE A 261 -4.54 1.96 11.18
C ILE A 261 -5.17 1.65 12.54
N PHE A 262 -6.49 1.71 12.63
CA PHE A 262 -7.22 1.46 13.88
C PHE A 262 -7.01 0.04 14.37
N ASP A 263 -7.09 -0.96 13.49
CA ASP A 263 -6.87 -2.36 13.86
C ASP A 263 -5.43 -2.59 14.35
N THR A 264 -4.45 -1.98 13.68
CA THR A 264 -3.03 -2.01 14.08
C THR A 264 -2.81 -1.36 15.44
N CYS A 265 -3.30 -0.14 15.63
CA CYS A 265 -3.18 0.59 16.91
C CYS A 265 -3.88 -0.14 18.04
N PHE A 266 -5.07 -0.65 17.80
CA PHE A 266 -5.85 -1.39 18.80
C PHE A 266 -5.14 -2.69 19.20
N ALA A 267 -4.63 -3.46 18.23
CA ALA A 267 -3.86 -4.66 18.49
C ALA A 267 -2.58 -4.35 19.29
N PHE A 268 -1.88 -3.28 18.94
CA PHE A 268 -0.66 -2.83 19.63
C PHE A 268 -0.94 -2.41 21.09
N ILE A 269 -1.93 -1.53 21.31
CA ILE A 269 -2.32 -1.06 22.65
C ILE A 269 -2.77 -2.23 23.52
N ARG A 270 -3.60 -3.12 22.98
CA ARG A 270 -4.08 -4.29 23.70
C ARG A 270 -2.94 -5.20 24.15
N ARG A 271 -1.94 -5.45 23.31
CA ARG A 271 -0.76 -6.26 23.64
C ARG A 271 0.05 -5.66 24.77
N ILE A 272 0.30 -4.35 24.73
CA ILE A 272 1.00 -3.63 25.79
C ILE A 272 0.20 -3.73 27.10
N ALA A 273 -1.11 -3.53 27.05
CA ALA A 273 -1.98 -3.61 28.24
C ALA A 273 -2.01 -5.00 28.88
N HIS A 274 -1.77 -6.06 28.09
CA HIS A 274 -1.69 -7.44 28.59
C HIS A 274 -0.27 -7.94 28.86
N GLY A 275 0.73 -7.05 28.82
CA GLY A 275 2.15 -7.39 29.06
C GLY A 275 2.76 -8.31 28.00
N GLN A 276 2.16 -8.41 26.83
CA GLN A 276 2.65 -9.24 25.74
C GLN A 276 3.54 -8.43 24.78
N SER A 277 4.52 -9.10 24.15
CA SER A 277 5.35 -8.45 23.15
C SER A 277 4.50 -7.94 21.97
N PRO A 278 4.64 -6.66 21.55
CA PRO A 278 3.92 -6.10 20.41
C PRO A 278 4.16 -6.84 19.09
N MET A 279 5.24 -7.62 19.02
CA MET A 279 5.69 -8.35 17.83
C MET A 279 5.18 -9.80 17.73
N HIS A 280 4.39 -10.28 18.69
CA HIS A 280 3.82 -11.63 18.62
C HIS A 280 2.58 -11.65 17.72
N ALA A 281 2.43 -12.71 16.92
CA ALA A 281 1.23 -12.94 16.10
C ALA A 281 -0.02 -13.08 16.98
N ASP A 282 -1.09 -12.35 16.63
CA ASP A 282 -2.35 -12.35 17.36
C ASP A 282 -3.55 -12.70 16.46
N ARG A 283 -4.61 -13.24 17.06
CA ARG A 283 -5.85 -13.65 16.39
C ARG A 283 -7.03 -12.70 16.60
N SER A 284 -6.86 -11.65 17.38
CA SER A 284 -7.99 -10.83 17.84
C SER A 284 -8.11 -9.54 17.02
N HIS A 285 -7.70 -9.55 15.74
CA HIS A 285 -8.00 -8.47 14.81
C HIS A 285 -9.51 -8.37 14.55
N VAL A 286 -10.00 -7.16 14.29
CA VAL A 286 -11.45 -6.89 14.11
C VAL A 286 -12.07 -7.74 12.99
N HIS A 287 -11.28 -8.09 11.98
CA HIS A 287 -11.71 -8.93 10.86
C HIS A 287 -11.83 -10.44 11.18
N HIS A 288 -11.42 -10.89 12.38
CA HIS A 288 -11.61 -12.27 12.84
C HIS A 288 -12.84 -12.44 13.75
N ARG A 289 -13.59 -11.37 13.98
CA ARG A 289 -14.85 -11.38 14.74
C ARG A 289 -16.05 -11.24 13.82
#